data_f3f31467063b32fe53856d3faef0ecd1
#
_entry.id   f3f31467063b32fe53856d3faef0ecd1
#
_cell.length_a   1.000
_cell.length_b   1.000
_cell.length_c   1.000
_cell.angle_alpha   90.00
_cell.angle_beta   90.00
_cell.angle_gamma   90.00
#
_symmetry.space_group_name_H-M   'P 1'
#
loop_
_entity.id
_entity.type
_entity.pdbx_description
1 polymer ?
#
loop_
_entity_poly.entity_id
_entity_poly.type
_entity_poly.pdbx_seq_one_letter_code
_entity_poly.pdbx_strand_id
1 'polypeptide(L)'
;MKPALDVMNEFCYVLTQMERDGMMIDMDALDALEVEYEQELHELTETLHTLARTALGDTPFSLTSNEDMSMLIFSRRPHNKKEWAAAFNLGTEMVNGTRKNKRPFRMKRDELGDKIERLSSIVYKTTAYQCNVCTGTGKVARKRKDGTWGKPRFNCNRCGSCGVVYEPDYTAIAGFKQRPSTIEHLAAHGYAANKDRLIELTQGAKGDAKAFLTHMVRFNAITHYLNSFINGIRNNVGRDGILHTQFMQCVTKTGRLSSRNPNLHNMPRGGTFPIRKVVISRWEGGSITDADYSQLEFRVAAALAHDKQALKDITDGIDVHQRTASVLTEAGQTTSRQDAKSHTFKPLYGGTSGTRAEQEYYKWFGSRYTGISGWHKKILSLAVAYKRLTLPSGRPYSFPWAKTGGGGNVVGATKIKNYPVQGFATGDIVPIAAVNVFNLMKEQGLISKMINEVHDSIVVDTYPGEELSVSECLRDGMLSVID
;
A
#
# COMPACT_ATOMS: atom_id res chain seq x y z
N MET A 1 7.95 -14.69 30.13
CA MET A 1 7.88 -14.76 28.64
C MET A 1 9.07 -15.55 28.09
N LYS A 2 8.85 -16.50 27.16
CA LYS A 2 9.94 -17.23 26.47
C LYS A 2 10.84 -16.27 25.67
N PRO A 3 12.15 -16.54 25.55
CA PRO A 3 13.04 -15.79 24.67
C PRO A 3 12.55 -15.80 23.23
N ALA A 4 12.66 -14.67 22.53
CA ALA A 4 12.16 -14.53 21.16
C ALA A 4 12.72 -15.57 20.18
N LEU A 5 13.98 -15.99 20.35
CA LEU A 5 14.60 -17.01 19.50
C LEU A 5 13.95 -18.40 19.68
N ASP A 6 13.65 -18.78 20.91
CA ASP A 6 13.01 -20.08 21.21
C ASP A 6 11.59 -20.12 20.64
N VAL A 7 10.85 -19.01 20.82
CA VAL A 7 9.51 -18.86 20.22
C VAL A 7 9.56 -18.96 18.70
N MET A 8 10.53 -18.33 18.07
CA MET A 8 10.66 -18.37 16.61
C MET A 8 10.97 -19.77 16.09
N ASN A 9 11.75 -20.58 16.84
CA ASN A 9 12.03 -21.96 16.47
C ASN A 9 10.77 -22.83 16.59
N GLU A 10 10.01 -22.72 17.69
CA GLU A 10 8.74 -23.42 17.86
C GLU A 10 7.72 -22.99 16.79
N PHE A 11 7.61 -21.69 16.52
CA PHE A 11 6.72 -21.15 15.53
C PHE A 11 7.07 -21.59 14.10
N CYS A 12 8.36 -21.80 13.79
CA CYS A 12 8.78 -22.35 12.50
C CYS A 12 8.12 -23.71 12.21
N TYR A 13 7.98 -24.56 13.23
CA TYR A 13 7.28 -25.83 13.10
C TYR A 13 5.78 -25.61 12.80
N VAL A 14 5.12 -24.70 13.52
CA VAL A 14 3.71 -24.36 13.29
C VAL A 14 3.51 -23.85 11.85
N LEU A 15 4.37 -22.92 11.39
CA LEU A 15 4.32 -22.39 10.02
C LEU A 15 4.50 -23.49 8.97
N THR A 16 5.40 -24.45 9.21
CA THR A 16 5.58 -25.58 8.30
C THR A 16 4.31 -26.44 8.20
N GLN A 17 3.58 -26.63 9.31
CA GLN A 17 2.30 -27.33 9.28
C GLN A 17 1.24 -26.51 8.52
N MET A 18 1.16 -25.20 8.76
CA MET A 18 0.23 -24.31 8.04
C MET A 18 0.52 -24.27 6.54
N GLU A 19 1.80 -24.22 6.13
CA GLU A 19 2.19 -24.30 4.72
C GLU A 19 1.79 -25.64 4.08
N ARG A 20 1.98 -26.75 4.81
CA ARG A 20 1.60 -28.10 4.34
C ARG A 20 0.10 -28.27 4.24
N ASP A 21 -0.63 -27.82 5.25
CA ASP A 21 -2.08 -27.99 5.32
C ASP A 21 -2.79 -27.04 4.33
N GLY A 22 -2.27 -25.83 4.09
CA GLY A 22 -2.78 -24.86 3.12
C GLY A 22 -4.23 -24.44 3.35
N MET A 23 -4.81 -23.77 2.39
CA MET A 23 -6.19 -23.26 2.44
C MET A 23 -6.99 -23.75 1.24
N MET A 24 -8.19 -24.28 1.47
CA MET A 24 -9.11 -24.65 0.39
C MET A 24 -9.69 -23.40 -0.26
N ILE A 25 -9.69 -23.37 -1.59
CA ILE A 25 -10.18 -22.26 -2.41
C ILE A 25 -11.40 -22.70 -3.19
N ASP A 26 -12.47 -21.93 -3.08
CA ASP A 26 -13.63 -22.00 -3.95
C ASP A 26 -13.26 -21.37 -5.31
N MET A 27 -12.97 -22.26 -6.29
CA MET A 27 -12.56 -21.82 -7.62
C MET A 27 -13.71 -21.21 -8.40
N ASP A 28 -14.94 -21.65 -8.20
CA ASP A 28 -16.12 -21.10 -8.87
C ASP A 28 -16.38 -19.67 -8.38
N ALA A 29 -16.25 -19.44 -7.06
CA ALA A 29 -16.34 -18.11 -6.50
C ALA A 29 -15.19 -17.19 -6.97
N LEU A 30 -13.98 -17.74 -7.13
CA LEU A 30 -12.82 -17.00 -7.66
C LEU A 30 -13.06 -16.59 -9.11
N ASP A 31 -13.58 -17.49 -9.96
CA ASP A 31 -13.91 -17.25 -11.36
C ASP A 31 -15.01 -16.20 -11.49
N ALA A 32 -16.03 -16.27 -10.65
CA ALA A 32 -17.10 -15.25 -10.60
C ALA A 32 -16.56 -13.85 -10.26
N LEU A 33 -15.65 -13.75 -9.29
CA LEU A 33 -15.00 -12.48 -8.96
C LEU A 33 -14.11 -11.96 -10.10
N GLU A 34 -13.39 -12.84 -10.79
CA GLU A 34 -12.59 -12.45 -11.96
C GLU A 34 -13.45 -11.82 -13.04
N VAL A 35 -14.52 -12.49 -13.44
CA VAL A 35 -15.46 -12.00 -14.46
C VAL A 35 -16.08 -10.65 -14.07
N GLU A 36 -16.53 -10.51 -12.81
CA GLU A 36 -17.12 -9.26 -12.30
C GLU A 36 -16.13 -8.09 -12.43
N TYR A 37 -14.89 -8.27 -11.96
CA TYR A 37 -13.91 -7.19 -11.96
C TYR A 37 -13.23 -6.94 -13.31
N GLU A 38 -13.16 -7.94 -14.19
CA GLU A 38 -12.74 -7.74 -15.58
C GLU A 38 -13.77 -6.91 -16.36
N GLN A 39 -15.06 -7.15 -16.14
CA GLN A 39 -16.11 -6.35 -16.73
C GLN A 39 -16.06 -4.90 -16.23
N GLU A 40 -15.95 -4.68 -14.91
CA GLU A 40 -15.80 -3.33 -14.35
C GLU A 40 -14.54 -2.62 -14.90
N LEU A 41 -13.43 -3.36 -15.03
CA LEU A 41 -12.19 -2.83 -15.60
C LEU A 41 -12.36 -2.40 -17.06
N HIS A 42 -13.10 -3.18 -17.84
CA HIS A 42 -13.41 -2.85 -19.23
C HIS A 42 -14.24 -1.56 -19.33
N GLU A 43 -15.32 -1.45 -18.57
CA GLU A 43 -16.18 -0.25 -18.53
C GLU A 43 -15.43 1.01 -18.09
N LEU A 44 -14.57 0.87 -17.08
CA LEU A 44 -13.70 1.96 -16.61
C LEU A 44 -12.68 2.36 -17.69
N THR A 45 -12.13 1.39 -18.42
CA THR A 45 -11.17 1.65 -19.50
C THR A 45 -11.80 2.49 -20.60
N GLU A 46 -13.00 2.13 -21.05
CA GLU A 46 -13.73 2.88 -22.09
C GLU A 46 -14.07 4.30 -21.60
N THR A 47 -14.54 4.43 -20.35
CA THR A 47 -14.85 5.72 -19.75
C THR A 47 -13.60 6.61 -19.65
N LEU A 48 -12.48 6.05 -19.18
CA LEU A 48 -11.21 6.77 -19.06
C LEU A 48 -10.66 7.20 -20.42
N HIS A 49 -10.74 6.34 -21.44
CA HIS A 49 -10.33 6.71 -22.81
C HIS A 49 -11.21 7.80 -23.40
N THR A 50 -12.53 7.78 -23.16
CA THR A 50 -13.44 8.82 -23.58
C THR A 50 -13.11 10.18 -22.96
N LEU A 51 -12.90 10.21 -21.63
CA LEU A 51 -12.50 11.42 -20.91
C LEU A 51 -11.12 11.93 -21.37
N ALA A 52 -10.17 11.02 -21.58
CA ALA A 52 -8.84 11.38 -22.09
C ALA A 52 -8.90 11.96 -23.50
N ARG A 53 -9.68 11.36 -24.41
CA ARG A 53 -9.88 11.86 -25.77
C ARG A 53 -10.52 13.25 -25.78
N THR A 54 -11.54 13.46 -24.94
CA THR A 54 -12.15 14.79 -24.79
C THR A 54 -11.13 15.83 -24.36
N ALA A 55 -10.19 15.47 -23.48
CA ALA A 55 -9.18 16.37 -22.95
C ALA A 55 -7.96 16.57 -23.88
N LEU A 56 -7.52 15.53 -24.61
CA LEU A 56 -6.29 15.52 -25.41
C LEU A 56 -6.53 15.73 -26.93
N GLY A 57 -7.78 15.56 -27.41
CA GLY A 57 -8.08 15.38 -28.83
C GLY A 57 -7.63 13.98 -29.27
N ASP A 58 -7.11 13.90 -30.51
CA ASP A 58 -6.69 12.61 -31.10
C ASP A 58 -5.29 12.15 -30.69
N THR A 59 -4.62 12.83 -29.73
CA THR A 59 -3.29 12.43 -29.23
C THR A 59 -3.36 10.99 -28.71
N PRO A 60 -2.48 10.08 -29.17
CA PRO A 60 -2.39 8.73 -28.61
C PRO A 60 -2.13 8.78 -27.11
N PHE A 61 -2.87 7.97 -26.35
CA PHE A 61 -2.83 7.96 -24.90
C PHE A 61 -2.90 6.53 -24.34
N SER A 62 -2.08 6.25 -23.36
CA SER A 62 -2.07 4.98 -22.63
C SER A 62 -2.29 5.20 -21.13
N LEU A 63 -3.29 4.53 -20.56
CA LEU A 63 -3.60 4.55 -19.12
C LEU A 63 -2.45 4.04 -18.24
N THR A 64 -1.57 3.20 -18.79
CA THR A 64 -0.43 2.62 -18.07
C THR A 64 0.87 3.41 -18.23
N SER A 65 0.88 4.40 -19.13
CA SER A 65 2.04 5.26 -19.35
C SER A 65 2.07 6.41 -18.34
N ASN A 66 3.07 6.40 -17.48
CA ASN A 66 3.27 7.50 -16.52
C ASN A 66 3.48 8.86 -17.19
N GLU A 67 4.03 8.88 -18.41
CA GLU A 67 4.24 10.12 -19.19
C GLU A 67 2.94 10.65 -19.72
N ASP A 68 2.10 9.79 -20.29
CA ASP A 68 0.81 10.19 -20.84
C ASP A 68 -0.12 10.64 -19.71
N MET A 69 -0.12 9.92 -18.58
CA MET A 69 -0.84 10.33 -17.38
C MET A 69 -0.37 11.70 -16.86
N SER A 70 0.94 11.91 -16.81
CA SER A 70 1.53 13.21 -16.45
C SER A 70 1.08 14.32 -17.37
N MET A 71 1.14 14.09 -18.69
CA MET A 71 0.71 15.03 -19.73
C MET A 71 -0.79 15.34 -19.60
N LEU A 72 -1.64 14.34 -19.47
CA LEU A 72 -3.10 14.52 -19.36
C LEU A 72 -3.49 15.31 -18.11
N ILE A 73 -2.90 14.97 -16.95
CA ILE A 73 -3.28 15.59 -15.68
C ILE A 73 -2.79 17.04 -15.61
N PHE A 74 -1.54 17.29 -15.98
CA PHE A 74 -0.88 18.59 -15.77
C PHE A 74 -0.79 19.47 -17.01
N SER A 75 -1.18 18.98 -18.19
CA SER A 75 -1.18 19.72 -19.46
C SER A 75 0.20 20.23 -19.89
N ARG A 76 1.25 19.61 -19.38
CA ARG A 76 2.64 20.00 -19.66
C ARG A 76 3.53 18.76 -19.85
N ARG A 77 4.58 18.93 -20.66
CA ARG A 77 5.61 17.91 -20.90
C ARG A 77 7.00 18.50 -20.72
N PRO A 78 7.93 17.86 -19.99
CA PRO A 78 9.32 18.27 -19.94
C PRO A 78 9.96 18.35 -21.34
N HIS A 79 10.74 19.39 -21.60
CA HIS A 79 11.49 19.52 -22.86
C HIS A 79 12.53 18.40 -22.98
N ASN A 80 13.26 18.15 -21.90
CA ASN A 80 14.26 17.10 -21.78
C ASN A 80 14.14 16.43 -20.40
N LYS A 81 13.88 15.11 -20.39
CA LYS A 81 13.70 14.35 -19.14
C LYS A 81 14.96 14.28 -18.28
N LYS A 82 16.15 14.24 -18.90
CA LYS A 82 17.43 14.19 -18.14
C LYS A 82 17.68 15.53 -17.46
N GLU A 83 17.49 16.62 -18.17
CA GLU A 83 17.61 17.97 -17.63
C GLU A 83 16.56 18.23 -16.54
N TRP A 84 15.31 17.87 -16.79
CA TRP A 84 14.23 17.91 -15.80
C TRP A 84 14.59 17.15 -14.52
N ALA A 85 14.97 15.87 -14.63
CA ALA A 85 15.33 15.04 -13.49
C ALA A 85 16.55 15.60 -12.73
N ALA A 86 17.55 16.12 -13.42
CA ALA A 86 18.72 16.73 -12.82
C ALA A 86 18.38 18.04 -12.09
N ALA A 87 17.57 18.90 -12.73
CA ALA A 87 17.18 20.20 -12.19
C ALA A 87 16.42 20.12 -10.88
N PHE A 88 15.66 19.06 -10.66
CA PHE A 88 14.88 18.83 -9.44
C PHE A 88 15.44 17.70 -8.53
N ASN A 89 16.56 17.08 -8.92
CA ASN A 89 17.17 15.92 -8.27
C ASN A 89 16.19 14.73 -8.11
N LEU A 90 15.55 14.34 -9.21
CA LEU A 90 14.56 13.26 -9.26
C LEU A 90 15.18 11.95 -9.77
N GLY A 91 14.45 10.85 -9.58
CA GLY A 91 14.86 9.51 -10.01
C GLY A 91 15.55 8.73 -8.92
N THR A 92 16.38 7.76 -9.32
CA THR A 92 17.03 6.82 -8.39
C THR A 92 18.56 6.93 -8.48
N GLU A 93 19.21 6.54 -7.39
CA GLU A 93 20.66 6.40 -7.29
C GLU A 93 21.04 5.09 -6.60
N MET A 94 22.24 4.60 -6.87
CA MET A 94 22.76 3.42 -6.17
C MET A 94 23.49 3.86 -4.91
N VAL A 95 23.05 3.34 -3.77
CA VAL A 95 23.67 3.58 -2.45
C VAL A 95 23.97 2.23 -1.81
N ASN A 96 25.25 1.92 -1.64
CA ASN A 96 25.73 0.64 -1.08
C ASN A 96 25.08 -0.59 -1.77
N GLY A 97 25.08 -0.61 -3.11
CA GLY A 97 24.51 -1.70 -3.90
C GLY A 97 22.98 -1.75 -3.96
N THR A 98 22.27 -0.83 -3.30
CA THR A 98 20.81 -0.77 -3.29
C THR A 98 20.32 0.45 -4.05
N ARG A 99 19.34 0.25 -4.95
CA ARG A 99 18.68 1.35 -5.66
C ARG A 99 17.78 2.12 -4.71
N LYS A 100 18.02 3.43 -4.54
CA LYS A 100 17.24 4.33 -3.69
C LYS A 100 16.73 5.52 -4.48
N ASN A 101 15.57 6.05 -4.11
CA ASN A 101 15.08 7.30 -4.65
C ASN A 101 15.95 8.46 -4.19
N LYS A 102 16.33 9.34 -5.10
CA LYS A 102 16.98 10.61 -4.79
C LYS A 102 16.06 11.48 -3.94
N ARG A 103 16.64 12.36 -3.14
CA ARG A 103 15.87 13.36 -2.40
C ARG A 103 15.72 14.60 -3.26
N PRO A 104 14.50 15.01 -3.63
CA PRO A 104 14.26 16.24 -4.38
C PRO A 104 14.85 17.46 -3.67
N PHE A 105 15.27 18.47 -4.44
CA PHE A 105 15.71 19.75 -3.87
C PHE A 105 14.53 20.46 -3.20
N ARG A 106 14.74 21.02 -2.03
CA ARG A 106 13.74 21.88 -1.39
C ARG A 106 13.66 23.21 -2.13
N MET A 107 12.45 23.61 -2.53
CA MET A 107 12.19 24.87 -3.26
C MET A 107 10.96 25.55 -2.68
N LYS A 108 10.92 26.88 -2.75
CA LYS A 108 9.71 27.66 -2.51
C LYS A 108 8.73 27.47 -3.67
N ARG A 109 7.45 27.68 -3.42
CA ARG A 109 6.38 27.44 -4.41
C ARG A 109 6.57 28.26 -5.70
N ASP A 110 6.95 29.52 -5.57
CA ASP A 110 7.14 30.42 -6.71
C ASP A 110 8.36 29.99 -7.55
N GLU A 111 9.49 29.71 -6.88
CA GLU A 111 10.70 29.19 -7.54
C GLU A 111 10.42 27.86 -8.27
N LEU A 112 9.60 26.98 -7.67
CA LEU A 112 9.18 25.74 -8.29
C LEU A 112 8.37 25.99 -9.55
N GLY A 113 7.41 26.93 -9.51
CA GLY A 113 6.58 27.31 -10.65
C GLY A 113 7.40 27.81 -11.83
N ASP A 114 8.25 28.80 -11.60
CA ASP A 114 9.12 29.41 -12.63
C ASP A 114 10.04 28.37 -13.27
N LYS A 115 10.59 27.49 -12.46
CA LYS A 115 11.49 26.44 -12.95
C LYS A 115 10.76 25.37 -13.77
N ILE A 116 9.53 25.02 -13.38
CA ILE A 116 8.65 24.14 -14.17
C ILE A 116 8.34 24.77 -15.51
N GLU A 117 7.96 26.04 -15.54
CA GLU A 117 7.62 26.75 -16.79
C GLU A 117 8.79 26.80 -17.76
N ARG A 118 9.99 27.05 -17.26
CA ARG A 118 11.21 27.10 -18.08
C ARG A 118 11.61 25.73 -18.65
N LEU A 119 11.35 24.63 -17.92
CA LEU A 119 11.82 23.28 -18.28
C LEU A 119 10.75 22.42 -18.95
N SER A 120 9.54 22.94 -19.15
CA SER A 120 8.44 22.21 -19.78
C SER A 120 7.62 23.10 -20.69
N SER A 121 7.00 22.50 -21.70
CA SER A 121 6.05 23.16 -22.61
C SER A 121 4.61 22.74 -22.30
N ILE A 122 3.69 23.65 -22.61
CA ILE A 122 2.26 23.36 -22.65
C ILE A 122 1.98 22.36 -23.76
N VAL A 123 1.08 21.44 -23.53
CA VAL A 123 0.57 20.50 -24.53
C VAL A 123 -0.75 21.02 -25.07
N TYR A 124 -0.93 20.96 -26.37
CA TYR A 124 -2.14 21.39 -27.07
C TYR A 124 -2.94 20.16 -27.55
N LYS A 125 -4.25 20.31 -27.68
CA LYS A 125 -5.08 19.28 -28.31
C LYS A 125 -4.61 19.04 -29.75
N THR A 126 -4.76 17.81 -30.21
CA THR A 126 -4.37 17.47 -31.58
C THR A 126 -5.55 16.91 -32.36
N THR A 127 -5.49 17.11 -33.66
CA THR A 127 -6.38 16.47 -34.64
C THR A 127 -5.54 15.53 -35.49
N ALA A 128 -6.06 14.34 -35.72
CA ALA A 128 -5.41 13.30 -36.51
C ALA A 128 -5.74 13.46 -38.00
N TYR A 129 -4.71 13.51 -38.82
CA TYR A 129 -4.83 13.54 -40.27
C TYR A 129 -4.09 12.38 -40.92
N GLN A 130 -4.64 11.86 -41.99
CA GLN A 130 -3.93 10.86 -42.78
C GLN A 130 -2.60 11.44 -43.28
N CYS A 131 -1.52 10.73 -43.12
CA CYS A 131 -0.21 11.18 -43.55
C CYS A 131 -0.19 11.34 -45.08
N ASN A 132 0.01 12.56 -45.57
CA ASN A 132 0.05 12.88 -47.00
C ASN A 132 1.29 12.34 -47.72
N VAL A 133 2.34 11.96 -47.02
CA VAL A 133 3.59 11.42 -47.59
C VAL A 133 3.48 9.93 -47.87
N CYS A 134 2.84 9.16 -47.01
CA CYS A 134 2.68 7.70 -47.17
C CYS A 134 1.22 7.32 -47.44
N THR A 135 0.32 8.29 -47.56
CA THR A 135 -1.13 8.06 -47.78
C THR A 135 -1.75 7.04 -46.83
N GLY A 136 -1.36 7.15 -45.56
CA GLY A 136 -1.88 6.29 -44.48
C GLY A 136 -1.18 4.91 -44.32
N THR A 137 -0.28 4.53 -45.23
CA THR A 137 0.34 3.19 -45.22
C THR A 137 1.50 3.03 -44.22
N GLY A 138 2.01 4.14 -43.67
CA GLY A 138 3.20 4.14 -42.82
C GLY A 138 4.52 3.83 -43.56
N LYS A 139 4.46 3.50 -44.83
CA LYS A 139 5.61 3.13 -45.66
C LYS A 139 5.74 4.03 -46.88
N VAL A 140 6.98 4.31 -47.29
CA VAL A 140 7.31 5.09 -48.48
C VAL A 140 8.18 4.30 -49.44
N ALA A 141 8.04 4.60 -50.71
CA ALA A 141 8.93 4.07 -51.77
C ALA A 141 10.17 4.98 -51.86
N ARG A 142 11.26 4.42 -52.35
CA ARG A 142 12.44 5.19 -52.77
C ARG A 142 12.66 5.04 -54.25
N LYS A 143 13.12 6.12 -54.89
CA LYS A 143 13.50 6.09 -56.29
C LYS A 143 14.74 5.22 -56.49
N ARG A 144 14.69 4.31 -57.46
CA ARG A 144 15.82 3.45 -57.83
C ARG A 144 16.84 4.23 -58.67
N LYS A 145 18.03 3.65 -58.85
CA LYS A 145 19.08 4.27 -59.68
C LYS A 145 18.66 4.45 -61.14
N ASP A 146 17.77 3.60 -61.61
CA ASP A 146 17.19 3.67 -62.98
C ASP A 146 16.07 4.73 -63.11
N GLY A 147 15.77 5.46 -62.05
CA GLY A 147 14.72 6.48 -62.07
C GLY A 147 13.33 6.00 -61.75
N THR A 148 13.10 4.68 -61.62
CA THR A 148 11.79 4.09 -61.26
C THR A 148 11.54 4.10 -59.76
N TRP A 149 10.26 4.13 -59.35
CA TRP A 149 9.88 4.00 -57.96
C TRP A 149 9.82 2.53 -57.54
N GLY A 150 10.44 2.22 -56.44
CA GLY A 150 10.33 0.89 -55.78
C GLY A 150 8.98 0.67 -55.11
N LYS A 151 8.74 -0.53 -54.60
CA LYS A 151 7.61 -0.77 -53.68
C LYS A 151 7.80 -0.05 -52.35
N PRO A 152 6.71 0.42 -51.69
CA PRO A 152 6.79 1.05 -50.39
C PRO A 152 7.33 0.05 -49.33
N ARG A 153 8.57 0.24 -48.86
CA ARG A 153 9.24 -0.67 -47.88
C ARG A 153 9.89 0.10 -46.71
N PHE A 154 10.14 1.38 -46.91
CA PHE A 154 10.85 2.19 -45.93
C PHE A 154 9.86 2.88 -44.99
N ASN A 155 10.23 3.03 -43.76
CA ASN A 155 9.42 3.74 -42.79
C ASN A 155 9.20 5.20 -43.21
N CYS A 156 7.98 5.68 -43.05
CA CYS A 156 7.65 7.06 -43.34
C CYS A 156 8.13 7.94 -42.17
N ASN A 157 9.11 8.81 -42.43
CA ASN A 157 9.65 9.69 -41.39
C ASN A 157 8.65 10.79 -40.96
N ARG A 158 7.67 11.16 -41.83
CA ARG A 158 6.67 12.17 -41.50
C ARG A 158 5.74 11.75 -40.38
N CYS A 159 5.26 10.51 -40.40
CA CYS A 159 4.31 9.97 -39.40
C CYS A 159 4.94 8.93 -38.46
N GLY A 160 6.26 8.70 -38.50
CA GLY A 160 6.90 7.68 -37.69
C GLY A 160 6.39 6.26 -37.98
N SER A 161 5.92 6.00 -39.21
CA SER A 161 5.37 4.71 -39.68
C SER A 161 3.95 4.35 -39.20
N CYS A 162 3.26 5.26 -38.48
CA CYS A 162 1.88 5.01 -38.01
C CYS A 162 0.80 5.34 -39.07
N GLY A 163 1.14 6.01 -40.17
CA GLY A 163 0.18 6.38 -41.21
C GLY A 163 -0.61 7.65 -40.91
N VAL A 164 -0.52 8.19 -39.69
CA VAL A 164 -1.27 9.34 -39.20
C VAL A 164 -0.32 10.44 -38.69
N VAL A 165 -0.68 11.70 -38.89
CA VAL A 165 0.02 12.86 -38.31
C VAL A 165 -0.93 13.58 -37.38
N TYR A 166 -0.45 13.90 -36.20
CA TYR A 166 -1.22 14.64 -35.19
C TYR A 166 -0.80 16.11 -35.21
N GLU A 167 -1.70 16.99 -35.64
CA GLU A 167 -1.44 18.40 -35.74
C GLU A 167 -2.02 19.13 -34.52
N PRO A 168 -1.21 19.97 -33.81
CA PRO A 168 -1.67 20.68 -32.63
C PRO A 168 -2.59 21.86 -32.97
N ASP A 169 -3.67 21.98 -32.21
CA ASP A 169 -4.48 23.17 -32.16
C ASP A 169 -3.94 24.11 -31.07
N TYR A 170 -3.16 25.09 -31.46
CA TYR A 170 -2.53 26.03 -30.53
C TYR A 170 -3.53 26.94 -29.77
N THR A 171 -4.81 26.89 -30.09
CA THR A 171 -5.87 27.63 -29.39
C THR A 171 -6.43 26.83 -28.21
N ALA A 172 -6.23 25.50 -28.19
CA ALA A 172 -6.82 24.58 -27.23
C ALA A 172 -5.76 23.82 -26.40
N ILE A 173 -5.53 24.27 -25.18
CA ILE A 173 -4.65 23.53 -24.21
C ILE A 173 -5.26 22.18 -23.90
N ALA A 174 -4.46 21.13 -24.07
CA ALA A 174 -4.83 19.75 -23.76
C ALA A 174 -4.75 19.44 -22.27
N GLY A 175 -5.50 18.42 -21.85
CA GLY A 175 -5.45 17.89 -20.48
C GLY A 175 -6.24 18.68 -19.45
N PHE A 176 -6.08 18.27 -18.17
CA PHE A 176 -6.89 18.76 -17.05
C PHE A 176 -6.32 19.96 -16.31
N LYS A 177 -5.18 20.48 -16.74
CA LYS A 177 -4.56 21.75 -16.25
C LYS A 177 -4.33 21.78 -14.74
N GLN A 178 -4.12 20.61 -14.11
CA GLN A 178 -3.79 20.57 -12.69
C GLN A 178 -2.40 21.20 -12.46
N ARG A 179 -2.20 21.80 -11.27
CA ARG A 179 -0.94 22.48 -10.95
C ARG A 179 -0.26 21.78 -9.76
N PRO A 180 1.02 21.42 -9.86
CA PRO A 180 1.77 20.91 -8.72
C PRO A 180 1.97 22.00 -7.68
N SER A 181 1.68 21.72 -6.43
CA SER A 181 1.86 22.65 -5.31
C SER A 181 3.19 22.44 -4.56
N THR A 182 3.82 21.29 -4.72
CA THR A 182 5.07 20.91 -4.06
C THR A 182 5.98 20.13 -4.99
N ILE A 183 7.27 20.08 -4.65
CA ILE A 183 8.28 19.29 -5.37
C ILE A 183 7.97 17.80 -5.39
N GLU A 184 7.23 17.30 -4.41
CA GLU A 184 6.83 15.90 -4.29
C GLU A 184 5.81 15.49 -5.36
N HIS A 185 5.19 16.46 -6.03
CA HIS A 185 4.33 16.22 -7.20
C HIS A 185 5.11 15.95 -8.49
N LEU A 186 6.43 16.05 -8.45
CA LEU A 186 7.28 15.81 -9.62
C LEU A 186 7.84 14.38 -9.62
N ALA A 187 8.08 13.87 -10.82
CA ALA A 187 8.73 12.60 -11.10
C ALA A 187 9.78 12.77 -12.21
N ALA A 188 10.69 11.81 -12.36
CA ALA A 188 11.75 11.89 -13.38
C ALA A 188 11.22 11.97 -14.83
N HIS A 189 10.00 11.49 -15.08
CA HIS A 189 9.31 11.53 -16.36
C HIS A 189 8.41 12.76 -16.56
N GLY A 190 8.31 13.63 -15.55
CA GLY A 190 7.44 14.81 -15.53
C GLY A 190 6.77 15.00 -14.17
N TYR A 191 5.56 14.52 -14.01
CA TYR A 191 4.77 14.68 -12.79
C TYR A 191 4.39 13.31 -12.21
N ALA A 192 4.29 13.24 -10.89
CA ALA A 192 3.89 12.02 -10.20
C ALA A 192 2.38 11.78 -10.34
N ALA A 193 2.00 10.59 -10.77
CA ALA A 193 0.61 10.13 -10.90
C ALA A 193 0.39 8.80 -10.12
N ASN A 194 1.09 8.62 -9.00
CA ASN A 194 0.88 7.45 -8.13
C ASN A 194 -0.43 7.57 -7.34
N LYS A 195 -0.86 6.46 -6.72
CA LYS A 195 -2.13 6.35 -6.00
C LYS A 195 -2.38 7.52 -5.05
N ASP A 196 -1.41 7.87 -4.20
CA ASP A 196 -1.60 8.91 -3.18
C ASP A 196 -1.80 10.29 -3.83
N ARG A 197 -1.07 10.57 -4.92
CA ARG A 197 -1.21 11.82 -5.69
C ARG A 197 -2.53 11.90 -6.45
N LEU A 198 -2.98 10.79 -7.03
CA LEU A 198 -4.30 10.75 -7.68
C LEU A 198 -5.42 11.05 -6.67
N ILE A 199 -5.37 10.45 -5.48
CA ILE A 199 -6.35 10.70 -4.40
C ILE A 199 -6.30 12.17 -3.95
N GLU A 200 -5.12 12.73 -3.72
CA GLU A 200 -4.94 14.14 -3.34
C GLU A 200 -5.51 15.10 -4.40
N LEU A 201 -5.18 14.86 -5.68
CA LEU A 201 -5.66 15.67 -6.79
C LEU A 201 -7.19 15.60 -6.94
N THR A 202 -7.81 14.46 -6.66
CA THR A 202 -9.27 14.28 -6.73
C THR A 202 -10.01 15.24 -5.78
N GLN A 203 -9.42 15.58 -4.63
CA GLN A 203 -10.04 16.49 -3.65
C GLN A 203 -10.20 17.92 -4.18
N GLY A 204 -9.26 18.38 -5.02
CA GLY A 204 -9.28 19.73 -5.60
C GLY A 204 -9.85 19.82 -7.02
N ALA A 205 -10.04 18.70 -7.70
CA ALA A 205 -10.50 18.64 -9.08
C ALA A 205 -12.02 18.82 -9.21
N LYS A 206 -12.46 19.29 -10.39
CA LYS A 206 -13.88 19.48 -10.75
C LYS A 206 -14.14 18.93 -12.15
N GLY A 207 -15.44 18.66 -12.46
CA GLY A 207 -15.87 18.20 -13.79
C GLY A 207 -15.14 16.94 -14.24
N ASP A 208 -14.78 16.89 -15.52
CA ASP A 208 -14.12 15.74 -16.16
C ASP A 208 -12.79 15.35 -15.50
N ALA A 209 -12.05 16.33 -14.97
CA ALA A 209 -10.81 16.08 -14.24
C ALA A 209 -11.08 15.25 -12.97
N LYS A 210 -12.12 15.60 -12.20
CA LYS A 210 -12.52 14.84 -11.00
C LYS A 210 -13.00 13.45 -11.37
N ALA A 211 -13.85 13.34 -12.40
CA ALA A 211 -14.34 12.06 -12.90
C ALA A 211 -13.19 11.15 -13.31
N PHE A 212 -12.27 11.64 -14.15
CA PHE A 212 -11.10 10.90 -14.60
C PHE A 212 -10.23 10.42 -13.43
N LEU A 213 -9.88 11.31 -12.51
CA LEU A 213 -9.03 10.96 -11.36
C LEU A 213 -9.69 9.93 -10.44
N THR A 214 -11.00 10.04 -10.21
CA THR A 214 -11.77 9.07 -9.41
C THR A 214 -11.77 7.70 -10.08
N HIS A 215 -12.10 7.64 -11.37
CA HIS A 215 -12.08 6.39 -12.14
C HIS A 215 -10.69 5.80 -12.24
N MET A 216 -9.64 6.61 -12.35
CA MET A 216 -8.26 6.14 -12.42
C MET A 216 -7.79 5.51 -11.10
N VAL A 217 -8.20 6.06 -9.94
CA VAL A 217 -7.96 5.42 -8.64
C VAL A 217 -8.61 4.05 -8.57
N ARG A 218 -9.87 3.92 -9.04
CA ARG A 218 -10.60 2.65 -9.07
C ARG A 218 -9.98 1.68 -10.06
N PHE A 219 -9.64 2.11 -11.28
CA PHE A 219 -8.93 1.33 -12.30
C PHE A 219 -7.64 0.71 -11.77
N ASN A 220 -6.78 1.51 -11.12
CA ASN A 220 -5.54 1.02 -10.52
C ASN A 220 -5.80 0.01 -9.39
N ALA A 221 -6.85 0.21 -8.59
CA ALA A 221 -7.21 -0.70 -7.51
C ALA A 221 -7.68 -2.06 -8.05
N ILE A 222 -8.54 -2.08 -9.09
CA ILE A 222 -9.02 -3.31 -9.73
C ILE A 222 -7.87 -4.02 -10.45
N THR A 223 -7.06 -3.30 -11.21
CA THR A 223 -5.89 -3.88 -11.89
C THR A 223 -4.95 -4.56 -10.91
N HIS A 224 -4.70 -3.92 -9.75
CA HIS A 224 -3.90 -4.54 -8.70
C HIS A 224 -4.59 -5.76 -8.09
N TYR A 225 -5.90 -5.70 -7.87
CA TYR A 225 -6.69 -6.79 -7.32
C TYR A 225 -6.65 -8.02 -8.22
N LEU A 226 -6.95 -7.87 -9.51
CA LEU A 226 -6.90 -8.94 -10.50
C LEU A 226 -5.49 -9.56 -10.61
N ASN A 227 -4.47 -8.72 -10.76
CA ASN A 227 -3.10 -9.22 -10.96
C ASN A 227 -2.47 -9.84 -9.71
N SER A 228 -2.69 -9.24 -8.54
CA SER A 228 -1.98 -9.66 -7.31
C SER A 228 -2.73 -10.72 -6.52
N PHE A 229 -4.06 -10.68 -6.52
CA PHE A 229 -4.87 -11.58 -5.71
C PHE A 229 -5.56 -12.66 -6.55
N ILE A 230 -6.36 -12.31 -7.55
CA ILE A 230 -7.04 -13.32 -8.38
C ILE A 230 -6.01 -14.21 -9.10
N ASN A 231 -5.15 -13.60 -9.93
CA ASN A 231 -4.09 -14.33 -10.64
C ASN A 231 -3.05 -14.92 -9.67
N GLY A 232 -2.78 -14.25 -8.55
CA GLY A 232 -1.89 -14.76 -7.51
C GLY A 232 -2.39 -16.06 -6.90
N ILE A 233 -3.68 -16.17 -6.59
CA ILE A 233 -4.30 -17.42 -6.10
C ILE A 233 -4.32 -18.46 -7.22
N ARG A 234 -4.87 -18.13 -8.38
CA ARG A 234 -5.01 -19.05 -9.53
C ARG A 234 -3.68 -19.72 -9.92
N ASN A 235 -2.59 -18.96 -9.93
CA ASN A 235 -1.27 -19.46 -10.31
C ASN A 235 -0.58 -20.32 -9.25
N ASN A 236 -1.10 -20.34 -8.02
CA ASN A 236 -0.48 -21.05 -6.89
C ASN A 236 -1.39 -22.09 -6.23
N VAL A 237 -2.67 -22.16 -6.58
CA VAL A 237 -3.57 -23.21 -6.11
C VAL A 237 -3.18 -24.56 -6.73
N GLY A 238 -3.16 -25.62 -5.90
CA GLY A 238 -2.89 -26.99 -6.33
C GLY A 238 -4.06 -27.59 -7.13
N ARG A 239 -3.82 -28.77 -7.75
CA ARG A 239 -4.87 -29.51 -8.45
C ARG A 239 -5.96 -30.05 -7.50
N ASP A 240 -5.65 -30.11 -6.22
CA ASP A 240 -6.54 -30.49 -5.12
C ASP A 240 -7.39 -29.32 -4.59
N GLY A 241 -7.27 -28.13 -5.20
CA GLY A 241 -7.97 -26.91 -4.77
C GLY A 241 -7.33 -26.25 -3.54
N ILE A 242 -6.18 -26.74 -3.08
CA ILE A 242 -5.51 -26.20 -1.90
C ILE A 242 -4.45 -25.18 -2.31
N LEU A 243 -4.50 -24.02 -1.70
CA LEU A 243 -3.51 -22.94 -1.84
C LEU A 243 -2.44 -23.06 -0.77
N HIS A 244 -1.21 -23.30 -1.19
CA HIS A 244 -0.04 -23.31 -0.31
C HIS A 244 0.73 -22.00 -0.48
N THR A 245 0.81 -21.23 0.60
CA THR A 245 1.68 -20.04 0.65
C THR A 245 3.01 -20.39 1.29
N GLN A 246 4.00 -19.51 1.16
CA GLN A 246 5.26 -19.63 1.90
C GLN A 246 5.31 -18.53 2.96
N PHE A 247 5.42 -18.90 4.23
CA PHE A 247 5.61 -17.96 5.33
C PHE A 247 7.08 -17.64 5.54
N MET A 248 7.38 -16.38 5.75
CA MET A 248 8.74 -15.89 5.91
C MET A 248 8.89 -15.12 7.21
N GLN A 249 9.59 -15.72 8.15
CA GLN A 249 10.04 -15.05 9.37
C GLN A 249 11.22 -14.11 9.07
N CYS A 250 11.45 -13.10 9.90
CA CYS A 250 12.64 -12.23 9.90
C CYS A 250 12.88 -11.40 8.63
N VAL A 251 11.94 -11.35 7.68
CA VAL A 251 12.08 -10.54 6.47
C VAL A 251 11.71 -9.08 6.74
N THR A 252 10.69 -8.85 7.54
CA THR A 252 10.27 -7.51 7.92
C THR A 252 11.15 -6.93 9.02
N LYS A 253 11.40 -5.62 8.99
CA LYS A 253 12.23 -4.94 10.02
C LYS A 253 11.55 -4.91 11.40
N THR A 254 10.27 -5.06 11.46
CA THR A 254 9.48 -5.06 12.71
C THR A 254 9.36 -6.45 13.32
N GLY A 255 9.70 -7.52 12.60
CA GLY A 255 9.50 -8.90 13.05
C GLY A 255 8.14 -9.49 12.69
N ARG A 256 7.26 -8.73 12.00
CA ARG A 256 6.00 -9.27 11.45
C ARG A 256 6.29 -10.43 10.51
N LEU A 257 5.43 -11.43 10.54
CA LEU A 257 5.41 -12.48 9.53
C LEU A 257 5.12 -11.86 8.16
N SER A 258 5.65 -12.46 7.13
CA SER A 258 5.38 -12.12 5.73
C SER A 258 5.08 -13.39 4.96
N SER A 259 4.33 -13.29 3.86
CA SER A 259 4.05 -14.44 2.99
C SER A 259 4.30 -14.11 1.53
N ARG A 260 4.53 -15.14 0.73
CA ARG A 260 4.72 -15.03 -0.72
C ARG A 260 4.16 -16.26 -1.43
N ASN A 261 3.89 -16.12 -2.71
CA ASN A 261 3.43 -17.18 -3.60
C ASN A 261 2.10 -17.84 -3.14
N PRO A 262 1.01 -17.06 -2.95
CA PRO A 262 0.86 -15.61 -3.01
C PRO A 262 1.09 -14.92 -1.66
N ASN A 263 1.10 -13.55 -1.67
CA ASN A 263 1.16 -12.79 -0.43
C ASN A 263 -0.22 -12.65 0.20
N LEU A 264 -0.55 -13.55 1.12
CA LEU A 264 -1.85 -13.60 1.80
C LEU A 264 -2.04 -12.51 2.86
N HIS A 265 -0.94 -11.99 3.44
CA HIS A 265 -1.00 -10.94 4.47
C HIS A 265 -1.50 -9.59 3.92
N ASN A 266 -1.40 -9.39 2.61
CA ASN A 266 -1.88 -8.17 1.95
C ASN A 266 -3.29 -8.34 1.34
N MET A 267 -3.99 -9.45 1.58
CA MET A 267 -5.36 -9.65 1.10
C MET A 267 -6.29 -8.56 1.68
N PRO A 268 -7.05 -7.83 0.83
CA PRO A 268 -7.93 -6.77 1.28
C PRO A 268 -8.90 -7.24 2.36
N ARG A 269 -9.12 -6.39 3.37
CA ARG A 269 -10.19 -6.54 4.36
C ARG A 269 -11.37 -5.67 3.94
N GLY A 270 -12.57 -6.21 3.94
CA GLY A 270 -13.80 -5.46 3.67
C GLY A 270 -14.48 -5.78 2.33
N GLY A 271 -15.65 -5.16 2.10
CA GLY A 271 -16.57 -5.52 1.03
C GLY A 271 -16.17 -5.07 -0.37
N THR A 272 -15.23 -4.10 -0.49
CA THR A 272 -14.84 -3.54 -1.80
C THR A 272 -14.10 -4.55 -2.68
N PHE A 273 -13.36 -5.48 -2.06
CA PHE A 273 -12.64 -6.56 -2.73
C PHE A 273 -12.75 -7.82 -1.88
N PRO A 274 -13.79 -8.65 -2.09
CA PRO A 274 -14.17 -9.71 -1.16
C PRO A 274 -13.35 -11.00 -1.35
N ILE A 275 -12.08 -10.92 -1.71
CA ILE A 275 -11.21 -12.08 -2.02
C ILE A 275 -11.12 -13.10 -0.86
N ARG A 276 -11.31 -12.66 0.38
CA ARG A 276 -11.29 -13.60 1.53
C ARG A 276 -12.45 -14.58 1.52
N LYS A 277 -13.54 -14.26 0.82
CA LYS A 277 -14.72 -15.14 0.71
C LYS A 277 -14.46 -16.39 -0.14
N VAL A 278 -13.40 -16.40 -0.96
CA VAL A 278 -13.02 -17.60 -1.72
C VAL A 278 -12.31 -18.66 -0.87
N VAL A 279 -11.90 -18.31 0.37
CA VAL A 279 -11.35 -19.29 1.31
C VAL A 279 -12.49 -19.99 2.02
N ILE A 280 -12.58 -21.29 1.82
CA ILE A 280 -13.65 -22.14 2.38
C ILE A 280 -13.05 -23.27 3.20
N SER A 281 -13.88 -23.93 3.99
CA SER A 281 -13.45 -25.16 4.66
C SER A 281 -13.25 -26.29 3.65
N ARG A 282 -12.22 -27.11 3.88
CA ARG A 282 -11.97 -28.34 3.11
C ARG A 282 -12.98 -29.45 3.42
N TRP A 283 -13.75 -29.29 4.46
CA TRP A 283 -14.75 -30.29 4.87
C TRP A 283 -16.15 -29.79 4.58
N GLU A 284 -16.98 -30.67 4.07
CA GLU A 284 -18.41 -30.39 3.93
C GLU A 284 -19.02 -30.10 5.32
N GLY A 285 -19.75 -28.99 5.45
CA GLY A 285 -20.30 -28.51 6.71
C GLY A 285 -19.28 -27.87 7.67
N GLY A 286 -18.00 -27.81 7.29
CA GLY A 286 -16.98 -27.11 8.07
C GLY A 286 -17.05 -25.59 7.92
N SER A 287 -16.23 -24.88 8.69
CA SER A 287 -16.22 -23.41 8.71
C SER A 287 -14.81 -22.86 8.83
N ILE A 288 -14.64 -21.56 8.46
CA ILE A 288 -13.41 -20.83 8.70
C ILE A 288 -13.59 -19.97 9.94
N THR A 289 -12.77 -20.22 10.97
CA THR A 289 -12.75 -19.44 12.20
C THR A 289 -11.57 -18.50 12.21
N ASP A 290 -11.81 -17.18 12.33
CA ASP A 290 -10.78 -16.12 12.38
C ASP A 290 -10.88 -15.42 13.74
N ALA A 291 -9.85 -15.55 14.58
CA ALA A 291 -9.75 -14.91 15.88
C ALA A 291 -8.70 -13.80 15.85
N ASP A 292 -9.11 -12.56 16.15
CA ASP A 292 -8.30 -11.34 16.04
C ASP A 292 -8.15 -10.65 17.41
N TYR A 293 -6.94 -10.20 17.74
CA TYR A 293 -6.72 -9.39 18.94
C TYR A 293 -7.34 -7.99 18.78
N SER A 294 -8.14 -7.61 19.75
CA SER A 294 -8.66 -6.24 19.77
C SER A 294 -7.57 -5.23 20.15
N GLN A 295 -7.23 -4.32 19.25
CA GLN A 295 -6.35 -3.16 19.49
C GLN A 295 -4.96 -3.56 20.05
N LEU A 296 -4.37 -4.65 19.57
CA LEU A 296 -3.14 -5.25 20.13
C LEU A 296 -2.00 -4.23 20.27
N GLU A 297 -1.73 -3.41 19.25
CA GLU A 297 -0.63 -2.44 19.28
C GLU A 297 -0.82 -1.36 20.38
N PHE A 298 -2.07 -0.93 20.64
CA PHE A 298 -2.34 0.00 21.75
C PHE A 298 -2.13 -0.65 23.12
N ARG A 299 -2.58 -1.90 23.28
CA ARG A 299 -2.36 -2.70 24.51
C ARG A 299 -0.87 -2.89 24.77
N VAL A 300 -0.12 -3.25 23.75
CA VAL A 300 1.34 -3.41 23.83
C VAL A 300 2.03 -2.10 24.19
N ALA A 301 1.65 -0.98 23.58
CA ALA A 301 2.23 0.31 23.92
C ALA A 301 1.92 0.72 25.36
N ALA A 302 0.69 0.47 25.85
CA ALA A 302 0.29 0.71 27.22
C ALA A 302 1.13 -0.10 28.21
N ALA A 303 1.34 -1.40 27.92
CA ALA A 303 2.14 -2.31 28.75
C ALA A 303 3.63 -1.92 28.75
N LEU A 304 4.26 -1.71 27.58
CA LEU A 304 5.67 -1.33 27.48
C LEU A 304 5.96 0.04 28.12
N ALA A 305 4.98 0.94 28.10
CA ALA A 305 5.08 2.26 28.70
C ALA A 305 4.68 2.30 30.20
N HIS A 306 4.08 1.21 30.72
CA HIS A 306 3.43 1.17 32.03
C HIS A 306 2.45 2.36 32.22
N ASP A 307 1.69 2.69 31.17
CA ASP A 307 0.76 3.82 31.18
C ASP A 307 -0.52 3.47 31.94
N LYS A 308 -0.64 4.00 33.17
CA LYS A 308 -1.77 3.69 34.06
C LYS A 308 -3.12 4.06 33.46
N GLN A 309 -3.21 5.18 32.71
CA GLN A 309 -4.47 5.60 32.12
C GLN A 309 -4.84 4.74 30.91
N ALA A 310 -3.86 4.38 30.07
CA ALA A 310 -4.10 3.48 28.93
C ALA A 310 -4.50 2.09 29.42
N LEU A 311 -3.83 1.53 30.43
CA LEU A 311 -4.17 0.26 31.06
C LEU A 311 -5.58 0.29 31.67
N LYS A 312 -5.94 1.39 32.35
CA LYS A 312 -7.30 1.57 32.88
C LYS A 312 -8.33 1.61 31.75
N ASP A 313 -8.10 2.39 30.69
CA ASP A 313 -9.02 2.48 29.55
C ASP A 313 -9.23 1.10 28.89
N ILE A 314 -8.17 0.29 28.80
CA ILE A 314 -8.24 -1.09 28.28
C ILE A 314 -9.08 -1.97 29.20
N THR A 315 -8.88 -1.91 30.52
CA THR A 315 -9.62 -2.72 31.50
C THR A 315 -11.10 -2.31 31.54
N ASP A 316 -11.38 -1.01 31.41
CA ASP A 316 -12.74 -0.47 31.36
C ASP A 316 -13.44 -0.77 29.99
N GLY A 317 -12.79 -1.47 29.05
CA GLY A 317 -13.35 -1.85 27.76
C GLY A 317 -13.53 -0.70 26.77
N ILE A 318 -12.80 0.40 26.97
CA ILE A 318 -12.90 1.60 26.11
C ILE A 318 -12.34 1.30 24.72
N ASP A 319 -13.16 1.48 23.68
CA ASP A 319 -12.71 1.44 22.29
C ASP A 319 -11.96 2.73 21.93
N VAL A 320 -10.63 2.62 21.84
CA VAL A 320 -9.75 3.76 21.54
C VAL A 320 -10.03 4.37 20.16
N HIS A 321 -10.45 3.56 19.18
CA HIS A 321 -10.80 4.07 17.84
C HIS A 321 -12.10 4.89 17.87
N GLN A 322 -13.10 4.39 18.62
CA GLN A 322 -14.34 5.15 18.84
C GLN A 322 -14.06 6.46 19.61
N ARG A 323 -13.19 6.41 20.61
CA ARG A 323 -12.75 7.58 21.36
C ARG A 323 -12.04 8.59 20.45
N THR A 324 -11.14 8.11 19.58
CA THR A 324 -10.47 8.95 18.58
C THR A 324 -11.49 9.63 17.65
N ALA A 325 -12.48 8.89 17.17
CA ALA A 325 -13.55 9.43 16.32
C ALA A 325 -14.34 10.55 17.03
N SER A 326 -14.67 10.34 18.31
CA SER A 326 -15.38 11.35 19.12
C SER A 326 -14.55 12.63 19.27
N VAL A 327 -13.28 12.53 19.68
CA VAL A 327 -12.41 13.70 19.87
C VAL A 327 -12.17 14.46 18.57
N LEU A 328 -11.98 13.78 17.44
CA LEU A 328 -11.83 14.43 16.13
C LEU A 328 -13.12 15.14 15.70
N THR A 329 -14.28 14.53 15.95
CA THR A 329 -15.58 15.11 15.62
C THR A 329 -15.86 16.35 16.48
N GLU A 330 -15.56 16.31 17.78
CA GLU A 330 -15.64 17.46 18.69
C GLU A 330 -14.71 18.59 18.26
N ALA A 331 -13.53 18.26 17.70
CA ALA A 331 -12.59 19.23 17.14
C ALA A 331 -12.98 19.75 15.74
N GLY A 332 -14.18 19.42 15.25
CA GLY A 332 -14.74 19.90 13.98
C GLY A 332 -14.42 19.05 12.75
N GLN A 333 -13.84 17.85 12.91
CA GLN A 333 -13.59 16.90 11.84
C GLN A 333 -14.47 15.66 12.04
N THR A 334 -15.67 15.63 11.42
CA THR A 334 -16.54 14.46 11.46
C THR A 334 -15.79 13.21 11.00
N THR A 335 -15.65 12.24 11.90
CA THR A 335 -14.82 11.05 11.67
C THR A 335 -15.55 9.80 12.13
N SER A 336 -15.67 8.81 11.25
CA SER A 336 -16.20 7.49 11.63
C SER A 336 -15.18 6.70 12.45
N ARG A 337 -15.64 5.66 13.19
CA ARG A 337 -14.76 4.74 13.90
C ARG A 337 -13.73 4.08 12.96
N GLN A 338 -14.15 3.75 11.74
CA GLN A 338 -13.27 3.12 10.76
C GLN A 338 -12.17 4.07 10.28
N ASP A 339 -12.52 5.32 10.00
CA ASP A 339 -11.54 6.35 9.59
C ASP A 339 -10.59 6.70 10.73
N ALA A 340 -11.10 6.70 11.97
CA ALA A 340 -10.34 6.99 13.17
C ALA A 340 -9.18 6.00 13.43
N LYS A 341 -9.22 4.78 12.88
CA LYS A 341 -8.13 3.80 13.06
C LYS A 341 -6.78 4.38 12.62
N SER A 342 -6.71 5.01 11.48
CA SER A 342 -5.47 5.63 10.97
C SER A 342 -4.97 6.76 11.87
N HIS A 343 -5.89 7.53 12.44
CA HIS A 343 -5.59 8.65 13.33
C HIS A 343 -5.14 8.18 14.72
N THR A 344 -5.69 7.07 15.22
CA THR A 344 -5.28 6.48 16.51
C THR A 344 -3.81 6.04 16.50
N PHE A 345 -3.36 5.40 15.44
CA PHE A 345 -1.98 4.90 15.33
C PHE A 345 -0.97 6.03 15.14
N LYS A 346 -1.35 7.16 14.58
CA LYS A 346 -0.42 8.25 14.29
C LYS A 346 0.27 8.83 15.55
N PRO A 347 -0.45 9.22 16.61
CA PRO A 347 0.19 9.67 17.86
C PRO A 347 0.84 8.52 18.63
N LEU A 348 0.31 7.29 18.54
CA LEU A 348 0.93 6.09 19.13
C LEU A 348 2.37 5.89 18.65
N TYR A 349 2.66 6.25 17.39
CA TYR A 349 4.01 6.26 16.83
C TYR A 349 4.65 7.63 16.79
N GLY A 350 4.06 8.62 17.50
CA GLY A 350 4.59 9.97 17.68
C GLY A 350 4.48 10.86 16.46
N GLY A 351 3.54 10.61 15.57
CA GLY A 351 3.16 11.53 14.51
C GLY A 351 2.38 12.73 15.08
N THR A 352 2.70 13.94 14.63
CA THR A 352 2.09 15.19 15.13
C THR A 352 1.61 16.10 14.00
N SER A 353 1.83 15.72 12.74
CA SER A 353 1.40 16.49 11.56
C SER A 353 -0.02 16.13 11.14
N GLY A 354 -0.78 17.10 10.64
CA GLY A 354 -2.15 16.87 10.14
C GLY A 354 -3.00 18.13 10.15
N THR A 355 -4.30 17.99 10.02
CA THR A 355 -5.28 19.07 10.15
C THR A 355 -5.23 19.67 11.56
N ARG A 356 -5.91 20.80 11.76
CA ARG A 356 -6.03 21.42 13.09
C ARG A 356 -6.68 20.46 14.09
N ALA A 357 -7.76 19.80 13.70
CA ALA A 357 -8.46 18.82 14.54
C ALA A 357 -7.56 17.63 14.92
N GLU A 358 -6.81 17.09 13.92
CA GLU A 358 -5.84 16.02 14.18
C GLU A 358 -4.74 16.47 15.16
N GLN A 359 -4.21 17.69 15.02
CA GLN A 359 -3.19 18.21 15.93
C GLN A 359 -3.74 18.40 17.36
N GLU A 360 -4.99 18.82 17.50
CA GLU A 360 -5.69 18.91 18.79
C GLU A 360 -5.87 17.51 19.42
N TYR A 361 -6.26 16.53 18.61
CA TYR A 361 -6.32 15.13 19.04
C TYR A 361 -4.94 14.60 19.51
N TYR A 362 -3.86 14.89 18.78
CA TYR A 362 -2.52 14.41 19.18
C TYR A 362 -2.04 15.04 20.48
N LYS A 363 -2.38 16.29 20.75
CA LYS A 363 -2.14 16.93 22.04
C LYS A 363 -2.95 16.27 23.16
N TRP A 364 -4.24 16.03 22.89
CA TRP A 364 -5.12 15.32 23.83
C TRP A 364 -4.57 13.92 24.13
N PHE A 365 -4.19 13.15 23.11
CA PHE A 365 -3.59 11.81 23.28
C PHE A 365 -2.33 11.88 24.16
N GLY A 366 -1.43 12.80 23.92
CA GLY A 366 -0.19 12.97 24.67
C GLY A 366 -0.41 13.41 26.13
N SER A 367 -1.44 14.22 26.41
CA SER A 367 -1.81 14.65 27.77
C SER A 367 -2.55 13.56 28.55
N ARG A 368 -3.35 12.73 27.86
CA ARG A 368 -4.08 11.62 28.47
C ARG A 368 -3.15 10.43 28.79
N TYR A 369 -2.32 10.03 27.83
CA TYR A 369 -1.43 8.88 27.94
C TYR A 369 0.01 9.33 28.18
N THR A 370 0.22 9.89 29.38
CA THR A 370 1.52 10.49 29.77
C THR A 370 2.63 9.45 29.90
N GLY A 371 2.30 8.20 30.29
CA GLY A 371 3.24 7.09 30.34
C GLY A 371 3.81 6.76 28.95
N ILE A 372 2.95 6.65 27.92
CA ILE A 372 3.36 6.45 26.52
C ILE A 372 4.26 7.61 26.05
N SER A 373 3.86 8.84 26.34
CA SER A 373 4.66 10.02 25.98
C SER A 373 6.04 10.04 26.67
N GLY A 374 6.10 9.64 27.94
CA GLY A 374 7.35 9.50 28.70
C GLY A 374 8.23 8.37 28.17
N TRP A 375 7.63 7.22 27.88
CA TRP A 375 8.31 6.07 27.27
C TRP A 375 8.90 6.41 25.90
N HIS A 376 8.17 7.15 25.06
CA HIS A 376 8.68 7.63 23.77
C HIS A 376 9.98 8.45 23.93
N LYS A 377 10.03 9.38 24.92
CA LYS A 377 11.24 10.17 25.20
C LYS A 377 12.39 9.27 25.63
N LYS A 378 12.12 8.30 26.51
CA LYS A 378 13.11 7.34 27.02
C LYS A 378 13.72 6.51 25.89
N ILE A 379 12.90 5.88 25.05
CA ILE A 379 13.41 5.02 23.97
C ILE A 379 14.16 5.79 22.88
N LEU A 380 13.77 7.05 22.59
CA LEU A 380 14.51 7.92 21.69
C LEU A 380 15.91 8.24 22.24
N SER A 381 16.03 8.57 23.52
CA SER A 381 17.31 8.82 24.19
C SER A 381 18.19 7.57 24.18
N LEU A 382 17.64 6.41 24.51
CA LEU A 382 18.37 5.12 24.47
C LEU A 382 18.84 4.79 23.04
N ALA A 383 17.98 4.96 22.03
CA ALA A 383 18.35 4.70 20.63
C ALA A 383 19.45 5.65 20.12
N VAL A 384 19.46 6.91 20.56
CA VAL A 384 20.53 7.84 20.23
C VAL A 384 21.85 7.46 20.92
N ALA A 385 21.78 7.08 22.21
CA ALA A 385 22.96 6.73 23.00
C ALA A 385 23.59 5.37 22.57
N TYR A 386 22.77 4.33 22.52
CA TYR A 386 23.24 2.95 22.36
C TYR A 386 23.05 2.40 20.94
N LYS A 387 22.40 3.13 20.02
CA LYS A 387 22.03 2.67 18.67
C LYS A 387 21.22 1.37 18.63
N ARG A 388 20.67 0.97 19.74
CA ARG A 388 19.96 -0.30 19.94
C ARG A 388 18.87 -0.15 21.00
N LEU A 389 17.79 -0.90 20.82
CA LEU A 389 16.77 -1.17 21.84
C LEU A 389 16.61 -2.68 21.95
N THR A 390 16.26 -3.18 23.14
CA THR A 390 15.95 -4.61 23.37
C THR A 390 14.58 -4.67 24.02
N LEU A 391 13.71 -5.53 23.50
CA LEU A 391 12.39 -5.80 24.03
C LEU A 391 12.45 -6.73 25.26
N PRO A 392 11.35 -6.84 26.05
CA PRO A 392 11.27 -7.82 27.15
C PRO A 392 11.51 -9.27 26.71
N SER A 393 11.16 -9.61 25.46
CA SER A 393 11.44 -10.91 24.82
C SER A 393 12.91 -11.16 24.49
N GLY A 394 13.79 -10.18 24.71
CA GLY A 394 15.19 -10.22 24.28
C GLY A 394 15.41 -9.83 22.81
N ARG A 395 14.36 -9.59 22.01
CA ARG A 395 14.50 -9.18 20.61
C ARG A 395 15.20 -7.83 20.51
N PRO A 396 16.31 -7.74 19.73
CA PRO A 396 17.02 -6.47 19.54
C PRO A 396 16.55 -5.72 18.29
N TYR A 397 16.53 -4.39 18.39
CA TYR A 397 16.37 -3.48 17.26
C TYR A 397 17.59 -2.57 17.14
N SER A 398 18.20 -2.50 15.96
CA SER A 398 19.37 -1.65 15.68
C SER A 398 18.95 -0.38 14.94
N PHE A 399 19.46 0.77 15.42
CA PHE A 399 19.21 2.11 14.87
C PHE A 399 20.53 2.86 14.66
N PRO A 400 21.46 2.36 13.81
CA PRO A 400 22.80 2.96 13.66
C PRO A 400 22.75 4.41 13.18
N TRP A 401 21.68 4.79 12.52
CA TRP A 401 21.39 6.14 12.01
C TRP A 401 20.77 7.08 13.05
N ALA A 402 20.34 6.62 14.23
CA ALA A 402 19.70 7.45 15.25
C ALA A 402 20.67 8.51 15.76
N LYS A 403 20.30 9.77 15.63
CA LYS A 403 21.07 10.92 16.12
C LYS A 403 20.13 12.10 16.39
N THR A 404 20.52 12.99 17.25
CA THR A 404 19.84 14.27 17.45
C THR A 404 20.12 15.16 16.23
N GLY A 405 19.08 15.64 15.59
CA GLY A 405 19.12 16.59 14.48
C GLY A 405 18.93 18.02 14.92
N GLY A 406 18.80 18.95 13.96
CA GLY A 406 18.50 20.34 14.23
C GLY A 406 17.20 20.51 15.03
N GLY A 407 17.16 21.43 15.98
CA GLY A 407 16.00 21.68 16.84
C GLY A 407 15.71 20.60 17.89
N GLY A 408 16.67 19.71 18.20
CA GLY A 408 16.52 18.68 19.23
C GLY A 408 15.73 17.45 18.80
N ASN A 409 15.27 17.37 17.54
CA ASN A 409 14.52 16.24 17.03
C ASN A 409 15.43 15.03 16.73
N VAL A 410 14.96 13.82 17.05
CA VAL A 410 15.69 12.59 16.75
C VAL A 410 15.38 12.14 15.32
N VAL A 411 16.43 11.88 14.52
CA VAL A 411 16.30 11.37 13.16
C VAL A 411 15.61 10.01 13.22
N GLY A 412 14.55 9.84 12.43
CA GLY A 412 13.78 8.59 12.35
C GLY A 412 12.98 8.23 13.61
N ALA A 413 12.62 9.21 14.43
CA ALA A 413 11.88 9.01 15.67
C ALA A 413 10.64 8.12 15.54
N THR A 414 9.86 8.26 14.45
CA THR A 414 8.69 7.42 14.20
C THR A 414 9.06 5.93 14.11
N LYS A 415 10.15 5.58 13.42
CA LYS A 415 10.60 4.18 13.31
C LYS A 415 11.06 3.63 14.67
N ILE A 416 11.77 4.44 15.47
CA ILE A 416 12.25 4.05 16.80
C ILE A 416 11.07 3.77 17.74
N LYS A 417 9.97 4.50 17.61
CA LYS A 417 8.75 4.29 18.41
C LYS A 417 7.90 3.12 17.88
N ASN A 418 7.81 2.98 16.56
CA ASN A 418 6.98 1.96 15.92
C ASN A 418 7.55 0.54 16.08
N TYR A 419 8.85 0.33 15.83
CA TYR A 419 9.43 -1.02 15.78
C TYR A 419 9.27 -1.82 17.07
N PRO A 420 9.48 -1.27 18.28
CA PRO A 420 9.24 -2.00 19.52
C PRO A 420 7.78 -2.40 19.71
N VAL A 421 6.83 -1.53 19.40
CA VAL A 421 5.40 -1.82 19.57
C VAL A 421 4.94 -2.88 18.57
N GLN A 422 5.18 -2.67 17.29
CA GLN A 422 4.81 -3.66 16.28
C GLN A 422 5.55 -4.99 16.46
N GLY A 423 6.82 -4.94 16.77
CA GLY A 423 7.61 -6.15 16.92
C GLY A 423 7.22 -6.98 18.13
N PHE A 424 6.89 -6.34 19.24
CA PHE A 424 6.41 -7.06 20.41
C PHE A 424 5.00 -7.61 20.19
N ALA A 425 4.10 -6.81 19.57
CA ALA A 425 2.74 -7.23 19.25
C ALA A 425 2.73 -8.42 18.29
N THR A 426 3.25 -8.23 17.08
CA THR A 426 3.08 -9.17 15.96
C THR A 426 4.30 -10.04 15.68
N GLY A 427 5.45 -9.73 16.29
CA GLY A 427 6.69 -10.52 16.16
C GLY A 427 6.96 -11.44 17.36
N ASP A 428 6.37 -11.15 18.52
CA ASP A 428 6.57 -11.95 19.73
C ASP A 428 5.23 -12.51 20.27
N ILE A 429 4.23 -11.65 20.56
CA ILE A 429 2.96 -12.11 21.17
C ILE A 429 2.19 -13.05 20.22
N VAL A 430 1.97 -12.66 18.97
CA VAL A 430 1.18 -13.48 18.04
C VAL A 430 1.85 -14.84 17.74
N PRO A 431 3.18 -14.93 17.50
CA PRO A 431 3.85 -16.22 17.39
C PRO A 431 3.71 -17.12 18.63
N ILE A 432 3.80 -16.56 19.84
CA ILE A 432 3.57 -17.33 21.07
C ILE A 432 2.12 -17.85 21.11
N ALA A 433 1.16 -16.98 20.81
CA ALA A 433 -0.25 -17.35 20.75
C ALA A 433 -0.49 -18.49 19.74
N ALA A 434 0.08 -18.38 18.55
CA ALA A 434 -0.05 -19.40 17.51
C ALA A 434 0.54 -20.75 17.94
N VAL A 435 1.69 -20.74 18.62
CA VAL A 435 2.28 -21.98 19.19
C VAL A 435 1.38 -22.56 20.27
N ASN A 436 0.84 -21.74 21.16
CA ASN A 436 -0.06 -22.19 22.23
C ASN A 436 -1.35 -22.79 21.66
N VAL A 437 -2.00 -22.09 20.71
CA VAL A 437 -3.22 -22.59 20.03
C VAL A 437 -2.94 -23.91 19.33
N PHE A 438 -1.83 -23.99 18.59
CA PHE A 438 -1.45 -25.23 17.89
C PHE A 438 -1.27 -26.39 18.84
N ASN A 439 -0.59 -26.18 19.97
CA ASN A 439 -0.38 -27.23 20.99
C ASN A 439 -1.69 -27.66 21.66
N LEU A 440 -2.56 -26.71 22.02
CA LEU A 440 -3.88 -27.02 22.59
C LEU A 440 -4.75 -27.83 21.62
N MET A 441 -4.81 -27.44 20.35
CA MET A 441 -5.53 -28.21 19.33
C MET A 441 -4.97 -29.62 19.17
N LYS A 442 -3.65 -29.78 19.20
CA LYS A 442 -2.97 -31.06 19.09
C LYS A 442 -3.22 -31.96 20.36
N GLU A 443 -3.16 -31.38 21.56
CA GLU A 443 -3.41 -32.06 22.81
C GLU A 443 -4.85 -32.59 22.92
N GLN A 444 -5.80 -31.82 22.38
CA GLN A 444 -7.21 -32.24 22.29
C GLN A 444 -7.50 -33.22 21.13
N GLY A 445 -6.50 -33.48 20.27
CA GLY A 445 -6.65 -34.40 19.14
C GLY A 445 -7.58 -33.89 18.04
N LEU A 446 -7.74 -32.53 17.89
CA LEU A 446 -8.63 -31.93 16.92
C LEU A 446 -8.19 -32.22 15.47
N ILE A 447 -9.17 -32.45 14.60
CA ILE A 447 -8.98 -32.63 13.14
C ILE A 447 -8.77 -31.30 12.46
N SER A 448 -9.39 -30.23 12.98
CA SER A 448 -9.28 -28.84 12.52
C SER A 448 -7.84 -28.40 12.28
N LYS A 449 -7.62 -27.51 11.32
CA LYS A 449 -6.28 -27.09 10.87
C LYS A 449 -6.09 -25.59 11.04
N MET A 450 -4.99 -25.19 11.68
CA MET A 450 -4.53 -23.81 11.61
C MET A 450 -3.97 -23.58 10.20
N ILE A 451 -4.52 -22.60 9.45
CA ILE A 451 -4.21 -22.41 8.03
C ILE A 451 -3.55 -21.06 7.70
N ASN A 452 -3.68 -20.06 8.57
CA ASN A 452 -3.07 -18.76 8.33
C ASN A 452 -2.89 -17.96 9.63
N GLU A 453 -1.94 -17.04 9.63
CA GLU A 453 -1.80 -15.95 10.59
C GLU A 453 -1.78 -14.65 9.80
N VAL A 454 -2.61 -13.67 10.15
CA VAL A 454 -2.70 -12.39 9.44
C VAL A 454 -2.57 -11.24 10.42
N HIS A 455 -1.34 -10.78 10.63
CA HIS A 455 -0.95 -9.67 11.50
C HIS A 455 -1.20 -9.91 12.99
N ASP A 456 -2.44 -9.87 13.44
CA ASP A 456 -2.91 -10.00 14.80
C ASP A 456 -4.05 -11.03 14.94
N SER A 457 -4.31 -11.79 13.85
CA SER A 457 -5.31 -12.85 13.84
C SER A 457 -4.73 -14.22 13.51
N ILE A 458 -5.40 -15.27 14.03
CA ILE A 458 -5.14 -16.68 13.75
C ILE A 458 -6.38 -17.26 13.05
N VAL A 459 -6.16 -17.92 11.91
CA VAL A 459 -7.22 -18.50 11.09
C VAL A 459 -7.16 -20.02 11.13
N VAL A 460 -8.29 -20.62 11.44
CA VAL A 460 -8.45 -22.09 11.55
C VAL A 460 -9.52 -22.56 10.57
N ASP A 461 -9.21 -23.59 9.81
CA ASP A 461 -10.18 -24.39 9.05
C ASP A 461 -10.78 -25.41 10.03
N THR A 462 -12.04 -25.22 10.38
CA THR A 462 -12.71 -25.91 11.49
C THR A 462 -13.52 -27.09 10.96
N TYR A 463 -13.21 -28.28 11.51
CA TYR A 463 -13.94 -29.50 11.22
C TYR A 463 -15.35 -29.46 11.84
N PRO A 464 -16.39 -29.99 11.16
CA PRO A 464 -17.76 -30.01 11.69
C PRO A 464 -17.84 -30.67 13.08
N GLY A 465 -18.41 -29.96 14.05
CA GLY A 465 -18.54 -30.42 15.44
C GLY A 465 -17.39 -30.04 16.35
N GLU A 466 -16.31 -29.44 15.84
CA GLU A 466 -15.18 -28.94 16.65
C GLU A 466 -15.24 -27.43 16.92
N GLU A 467 -16.30 -26.71 16.50
CA GLU A 467 -16.38 -25.24 16.55
C GLU A 467 -16.15 -24.69 17.98
N LEU A 468 -16.74 -25.34 18.99
CA LEU A 468 -16.59 -24.92 20.37
C LEU A 468 -15.14 -25.16 20.87
N SER A 469 -14.60 -26.33 20.63
CA SER A 469 -13.23 -26.70 21.05
C SER A 469 -12.18 -25.81 20.36
N VAL A 470 -12.35 -25.53 19.08
CA VAL A 470 -11.48 -24.60 18.34
C VAL A 470 -11.55 -23.19 18.92
N SER A 471 -12.77 -22.69 19.22
CA SER A 471 -12.96 -21.38 19.83
C SER A 471 -12.33 -21.29 21.22
N GLU A 472 -12.40 -22.34 22.02
CA GLU A 472 -11.74 -22.44 23.33
C GLU A 472 -10.22 -22.45 23.18
N CYS A 473 -9.66 -23.27 22.29
CA CYS A 473 -8.22 -23.30 22.01
C CYS A 473 -7.71 -21.92 21.55
N LEU A 474 -8.44 -21.24 20.66
CA LEU A 474 -8.11 -19.89 20.21
C LEU A 474 -8.13 -18.90 21.38
N ARG A 475 -9.22 -18.86 22.14
CA ARG A 475 -9.35 -17.99 23.30
C ARG A 475 -8.22 -18.20 24.30
N ASP A 476 -8.03 -19.46 24.75
CA ASP A 476 -7.09 -19.79 25.82
C ASP A 476 -5.63 -19.61 25.35
N GLY A 477 -5.31 -20.06 24.13
CA GLY A 477 -3.97 -19.91 23.57
C GLY A 477 -3.58 -18.45 23.29
N MET A 478 -4.54 -17.62 22.88
CA MET A 478 -4.29 -16.21 22.62
C MET A 478 -4.24 -15.37 23.91
N LEU A 479 -5.09 -15.65 24.89
CA LEU A 479 -5.10 -14.91 26.17
C LEU A 479 -3.93 -15.27 27.07
N SER A 480 -3.47 -16.52 27.08
CA SER A 480 -2.36 -16.98 27.94
C SER A 480 -1.01 -16.30 27.66
N VAL A 481 -0.88 -15.52 26.61
CA VAL A 481 0.36 -14.78 26.30
C VAL A 481 0.47 -13.48 27.09
N ILE A 482 -0.65 -12.95 27.56
CA ILE A 482 -0.77 -11.59 28.12
C ILE A 482 -0.68 -11.62 29.66
N ASP A 483 -0.84 -12.78 30.27
CA ASP A 483 -0.62 -13.01 31.69
C ASP A 483 0.87 -13.27 31.99
#